data_1356552820d9febc97129299ebcc8ee9
#
_entry.id   1356552820d9febc97129299ebcc8ee9
#
_cell.length_a   1.000
_cell.length_b   1.000
_cell.length_c   1.000
_cell.angle_alpha   90.00
_cell.angle_beta   90.00
_cell.angle_gamma   90.00
#
_symmetry.space_group_name_H-M   'P 1'
#
loop_
_entity.id
_entity.type
_entity.pdbx_description
1 polymer ?
#
loop_
_entity_poly.entity_id
_entity_poly.type
_entity_poly.pdbx_seq_one_letter_code
_entity_poly.pdbx_strand_id
1 'polypeptide(L)'
;KVMGCLREPSLGPVFGVKGGATGGGYAQVIPMEDINLHFTGDMHAITAANNLVSAIIDNHLYQGNALNINPERISWKRCMDMNDRALRNVDVALDDKKATPRRDHFIITVASPMMAMLCLSKDIQDFKKRVDRTIVAYTYDDKPVTIKDLQVTGSVAVLMKDAIKPNLVQTLEG
;
A
#
# COMPACT_ATOMS: atom_id res chain seq x y z
N LYS A 1 -1.24 29.55 -18.55
CA LYS A 1 -1.60 28.13 -18.67
C LYS A 1 -1.01 27.38 -17.50
N VAL A 2 -1.82 26.53 -16.85
CA VAL A 2 -1.42 25.77 -15.65
C VAL A 2 -1.85 24.32 -15.83
N MET A 3 -0.98 23.39 -15.41
CA MET A 3 -1.29 21.97 -15.35
C MET A 3 -1.11 21.51 -13.91
N GLY A 4 -2.15 20.92 -13.32
CA GLY A 4 -2.08 20.31 -12.00
C GLY A 4 -1.63 18.87 -12.10
N CYS A 5 -0.82 18.45 -11.13
CA CYS A 5 -0.43 17.05 -10.95
C CYS A 5 -1.09 16.53 -9.67
N LEU A 6 -2.07 15.67 -9.80
CA LEU A 6 -2.87 15.17 -8.68
C LEU A 6 -2.57 13.69 -8.40
N ARG A 7 -2.80 13.27 -7.17
CA ARG A 7 -2.95 11.88 -6.78
C ARG A 7 -4.40 11.60 -6.41
N GLU A 8 -4.80 10.34 -6.57
CA GLU A 8 -6.11 9.88 -6.14
C GLU A 8 -6.27 10.07 -4.62
N PRO A 9 -7.35 10.71 -4.13
CA PRO A 9 -7.61 10.80 -2.71
C PRO A 9 -8.03 9.44 -2.14
N SER A 10 -7.71 9.22 -0.85
CA SER A 10 -8.15 8.04 -0.13
C SER A 10 -9.65 8.07 0.15
N LEU A 11 -10.33 6.95 -0.01
CA LEU A 11 -11.76 6.81 0.27
C LEU A 11 -12.09 6.98 1.76
N GLY A 12 -11.21 6.52 2.65
CA GLY A 12 -11.42 6.64 4.09
C GLY A 12 -11.66 8.09 4.55
N PRO A 13 -10.77 9.05 4.25
CA PRO A 13 -11.00 10.46 4.53
C PRO A 13 -12.18 11.08 3.77
N VAL A 14 -12.49 10.63 2.56
CA VAL A 14 -13.65 11.13 1.78
C VAL A 14 -14.97 10.82 2.51
N PHE A 15 -15.12 9.60 3.03
CA PHE A 15 -16.30 9.19 3.80
C PHE A 15 -16.22 9.51 5.29
N GLY A 16 -15.05 9.94 5.76
CA GLY A 16 -14.85 10.45 7.12
C GLY A 16 -15.05 11.96 7.21
N VAL A 17 -15.15 12.47 8.42
CA VAL A 17 -15.32 13.92 8.66
C VAL A 17 -13.99 14.70 8.54
N LYS A 18 -12.89 14.03 8.20
CA LYS A 18 -11.54 14.64 8.12
C LYS A 18 -11.04 14.64 6.69
N GLY A 19 -10.64 15.82 6.23
CA GLY A 19 -10.22 16.16 4.89
C GLY A 19 -9.29 15.18 4.15
N GLY A 20 -9.13 15.38 2.90
CA GLY A 20 -8.45 14.55 1.91
C GLY A 20 -9.24 14.48 0.61
N ALA A 21 -10.24 15.33 0.49
CA ALA A 21 -11.03 15.53 -0.70
C ALA A 21 -10.42 16.64 -1.59
N THR A 22 -10.94 16.80 -2.79
CA THR A 22 -10.55 17.81 -3.79
C THR A 22 -10.93 19.23 -3.38
N GLY A 23 -10.68 19.61 -2.18
CA GLY A 23 -10.99 20.92 -1.63
C GLY A 23 -12.15 20.87 -0.64
N GLY A 24 -12.02 21.69 0.40
CA GLY A 24 -13.07 22.01 1.35
C GLY A 24 -13.40 23.48 1.25
N GLY A 25 -14.66 23.85 1.50
CA GLY A 25 -15.10 25.23 1.43
C GLY A 25 -15.55 25.64 0.03
N TYR A 26 -15.23 26.87 -0.37
CA TYR A 26 -15.76 27.48 -1.59
C TYR A 26 -15.00 27.12 -2.87
N ALA A 27 -13.77 26.63 -2.77
CA ALA A 27 -12.95 26.23 -3.91
C ALA A 27 -12.87 24.72 -4.01
N GLN A 28 -13.28 24.17 -5.15
CA GLN A 28 -13.26 22.74 -5.42
C GLN A 28 -12.69 22.46 -6.81
N VAL A 29 -11.99 21.32 -6.93
CA VAL A 29 -11.59 20.81 -8.25
C VAL A 29 -12.73 19.93 -8.78
N ILE A 30 -13.14 20.16 -10.02
CA ILE A 30 -14.21 19.41 -10.67
C ILE A 30 -13.64 18.53 -11.81
N PRO A 31 -14.29 17.41 -12.13
CA PRO A 31 -15.49 16.83 -11.49
C PRO A 31 -15.16 16.21 -10.11
N MET A 32 -15.77 16.74 -9.08
CA MET A 32 -15.40 16.44 -7.69
C MET A 32 -15.67 14.97 -7.33
N GLU A 33 -16.82 14.45 -7.70
CA GLU A 33 -17.20 13.07 -7.40
C GLU A 33 -16.25 12.08 -8.08
N ASP A 34 -15.96 12.27 -9.36
CA ASP A 34 -15.05 11.39 -10.10
C ASP A 34 -13.63 11.42 -9.56
N ILE A 35 -13.17 12.60 -9.09
CA ILE A 35 -11.83 12.73 -8.51
C ILE A 35 -11.77 12.11 -7.10
N ASN A 36 -12.84 12.22 -6.31
CA ASN A 36 -12.88 11.69 -4.96
C ASN A 36 -13.18 10.19 -4.88
N LEU A 37 -13.75 9.60 -5.93
CA LEU A 37 -14.20 8.21 -5.96
C LEU A 37 -13.51 7.47 -7.12
N HIS A 38 -12.46 6.70 -6.80
CA HIS A 38 -11.73 5.88 -7.79
C HIS A 38 -11.21 6.66 -9.02
N PHE A 39 -10.61 7.81 -8.77
CA PHE A 39 -10.17 8.71 -9.82
C PHE A 39 -9.31 8.05 -10.91
N THR A 40 -8.28 7.31 -10.52
CA THR A 40 -7.31 6.73 -11.45
C THR A 40 -6.91 5.30 -11.11
N GLY A 41 -7.29 4.81 -9.93
CA GLY A 41 -6.92 3.50 -9.44
C GLY A 41 -5.59 3.46 -8.68
N ASP A 42 -4.99 4.58 -8.35
CA ASP A 42 -3.74 4.65 -7.58
C ASP A 42 -3.88 3.94 -6.23
N MET A 43 -4.95 4.22 -5.48
CA MET A 43 -5.18 3.60 -4.18
C MET A 43 -5.43 2.10 -4.29
N HIS A 44 -6.13 1.67 -5.35
CA HIS A 44 -6.33 0.26 -5.63
C HIS A 44 -5.00 -0.45 -5.93
N ALA A 45 -4.16 0.12 -6.77
CA ALA A 45 -2.83 -0.41 -7.09
C ALA A 45 -1.94 -0.51 -5.86
N ILE A 46 -1.90 0.55 -5.03
CA ILE A 46 -1.14 0.58 -3.78
C ILE A 46 -1.62 -0.50 -2.81
N THR A 47 -2.95 -0.63 -2.64
CA THR A 47 -3.55 -1.67 -1.77
C THR A 47 -3.18 -3.06 -2.27
N ALA A 48 -3.32 -3.31 -3.56
CA ALA A 48 -2.98 -4.60 -4.16
C ALA A 48 -1.49 -4.93 -3.99
N ALA A 49 -0.59 -3.99 -4.29
CA ALA A 49 0.85 -4.16 -4.16
C ALA A 49 1.29 -4.39 -2.70
N ASN A 50 0.73 -3.63 -1.77
CA ASN A 50 1.01 -3.80 -0.34
C ASN A 50 0.54 -5.16 0.18
N ASN A 51 -0.67 -5.56 -0.18
CA ASN A 51 -1.25 -6.83 0.28
C ASN A 51 -0.64 -8.05 -0.42
N LEU A 52 -0.11 -7.89 -1.64
CA LEU A 52 0.69 -8.93 -2.29
C LEU A 52 1.91 -9.28 -1.42
N VAL A 53 2.63 -8.30 -0.89
CA VAL A 53 3.77 -8.55 0.00
C VAL A 53 3.32 -9.32 1.25
N SER A 54 2.19 -8.94 1.86
CA SER A 54 1.62 -9.67 3.01
C SER A 54 1.30 -11.13 2.65
N ALA A 55 0.66 -11.35 1.52
CA ALA A 55 0.31 -12.69 1.05
C ALA A 55 1.55 -13.56 0.76
N ILE A 56 2.62 -12.96 0.22
CA ILE A 56 3.88 -13.66 -0.04
C ILE A 56 4.58 -14.03 1.28
N ILE A 57 4.55 -13.17 2.30
CA ILE A 57 5.08 -13.50 3.63
C ILE A 57 4.33 -14.71 4.20
N ASP A 58 3.00 -14.70 4.17
CA ASP A 58 2.21 -15.82 4.68
C ASP A 58 2.45 -17.11 3.88
N ASN A 59 2.52 -17.01 2.55
CA ASN A 59 2.86 -18.16 1.71
C ASN A 59 4.27 -18.69 2.00
N HIS A 60 5.24 -17.80 2.25
CA HIS A 60 6.60 -18.20 2.62
C HIS A 60 6.64 -19.01 3.92
N LEU A 61 5.91 -18.54 4.95
CA LEU A 61 5.75 -19.29 6.21
C LEU A 61 5.08 -20.65 5.96
N TYR A 62 4.02 -20.68 5.17
CA TYR A 62 3.27 -21.89 4.85
C TYR A 62 4.10 -22.92 4.09
N GLN A 63 4.99 -22.50 3.20
CA GLN A 63 5.84 -23.36 2.38
C GLN A 63 7.16 -23.79 3.06
N GLY A 64 7.25 -23.65 4.36
CA GLY A 64 8.39 -24.17 5.15
C GLY A 64 9.39 -23.11 5.61
N ASN A 65 9.11 -21.84 5.41
CA ASN A 65 9.85 -20.72 6.02
C ASN A 65 11.37 -20.77 5.81
N ALA A 66 11.83 -20.97 4.58
CA ALA A 66 13.24 -21.11 4.25
C ALA A 66 14.11 -19.91 4.69
N LEU A 67 13.53 -18.70 4.82
CA LEU A 67 14.20 -17.50 5.33
C LEU A 67 14.25 -17.42 6.85
N ASN A 68 13.73 -18.42 7.57
CA ASN A 68 13.69 -18.46 9.03
C ASN A 68 13.02 -17.24 9.67
N ILE A 69 11.94 -16.73 9.05
CA ILE A 69 11.18 -15.59 9.55
C ILE A 69 10.53 -15.93 10.89
N ASN A 70 10.69 -15.04 11.88
CA ASN A 70 9.94 -15.12 13.13
C ASN A 70 8.55 -14.47 12.91
N PRO A 71 7.44 -15.24 12.99
CA PRO A 71 6.08 -14.72 12.74
C PRO A 71 5.67 -13.58 13.69
N GLU A 72 6.20 -13.55 14.90
CA GLU A 72 5.94 -12.49 15.88
C GLU A 72 6.68 -11.19 15.54
N ARG A 73 7.64 -11.24 14.61
CA ARG A 73 8.47 -10.11 14.21
C ARG A 73 8.25 -9.67 12.77
N ILE A 74 7.06 -9.92 12.24
CA ILE A 74 6.61 -9.37 10.96
C ILE A 74 6.17 -7.93 11.19
N SER A 75 6.91 -6.99 10.60
CA SER A 75 6.64 -5.55 10.69
C SER A 75 5.68 -5.07 9.59
N TRP A 76 5.62 -5.79 8.48
CA TRP A 76 4.75 -5.46 7.35
C TRP A 76 3.28 -5.72 7.67
N LYS A 77 2.42 -4.73 7.42
CA LYS A 77 1.00 -4.80 7.72
C LYS A 77 0.16 -4.80 6.46
N ARG A 78 -1.03 -5.40 6.52
CA ARG A 78 -2.04 -5.28 5.48
C ARG A 78 -2.59 -3.88 5.41
N CYS A 79 -3.19 -3.52 4.30
CA CYS A 79 -3.87 -2.25 4.18
C CYS A 79 -5.22 -2.37 3.48
N MET A 80 -6.08 -1.41 3.75
CA MET A 80 -7.37 -1.23 3.10
C MET A 80 -7.65 0.27 3.02
N ASP A 81 -8.23 0.73 1.90
CA ASP A 81 -8.48 2.16 1.72
C ASP A 81 -9.82 2.58 2.35
N MET A 82 -9.99 2.21 3.61
CA MET A 82 -11.14 2.59 4.42
C MET A 82 -10.73 2.64 5.90
N ASN A 83 -11.33 3.54 6.67
CA ASN A 83 -11.18 3.60 8.11
C ASN A 83 -12.05 2.52 8.76
N ASP A 84 -11.49 1.34 9.00
CA ASP A 84 -12.17 0.28 9.73
C ASP A 84 -11.47 -0.01 11.05
N ARG A 85 -12.14 0.36 12.14
CA ARG A 85 -11.60 0.19 13.48
C ARG A 85 -11.54 -1.27 13.92
N ALA A 86 -12.43 -2.11 13.43
CA ALA A 86 -12.49 -3.52 13.77
C ALA A 86 -11.28 -4.30 13.20
N LEU A 87 -10.71 -3.83 12.09
CA LEU A 87 -9.56 -4.46 11.44
C LEU A 87 -8.19 -4.03 12.00
N ARG A 88 -8.16 -3.20 13.05
CA ARG A 88 -6.90 -2.77 13.68
C ARG A 88 -6.19 -3.88 14.45
N ASN A 89 -6.93 -4.91 14.86
CA ASN A 89 -6.38 -6.09 15.49
C ASN A 89 -7.16 -7.30 14.98
N VAL A 90 -6.53 -8.14 14.19
CA VAL A 90 -7.12 -9.34 13.61
C VAL A 90 -6.19 -10.53 13.86
N ASP A 91 -6.77 -11.66 14.14
CA ASP A 91 -6.02 -12.90 14.17
C ASP A 91 -6.19 -13.58 12.81
N VAL A 92 -5.08 -13.93 12.16
CA VAL A 92 -5.04 -14.52 10.82
C VAL A 92 -4.54 -15.95 10.87
N ALA A 93 -4.88 -16.72 9.85
CA ALA A 93 -4.44 -18.10 9.64
C ALA A 93 -4.91 -19.10 10.74
N LEU A 94 -6.13 -18.91 11.28
CA LEU A 94 -6.64 -19.72 12.40
C LEU A 94 -7.11 -21.11 11.97
N ASP A 95 -7.67 -21.24 10.77
CA ASP A 95 -8.42 -22.45 10.35
C ASP A 95 -7.59 -23.45 9.55
N ASP A 96 -6.32 -23.14 9.28
CA ASP A 96 -5.42 -24.03 8.52
C ASP A 96 -4.32 -24.58 9.43
N LYS A 97 -4.27 -25.90 9.58
CA LYS A 97 -3.27 -26.58 10.44
C LYS A 97 -1.82 -26.39 10.00
N LYS A 98 -1.58 -26.02 8.74
CA LYS A 98 -0.23 -25.75 8.21
C LYS A 98 0.14 -24.27 8.27
N ALA A 99 -0.84 -23.41 8.41
CA ALA A 99 -0.61 -21.98 8.52
C ALA A 99 -0.08 -21.62 9.90
N THR A 100 0.56 -20.47 10.01
CA THR A 100 1.09 -19.96 11.28
C THR A 100 0.13 -18.89 11.82
N PRO A 101 -0.71 -19.22 12.83
CA PRO A 101 -1.61 -18.24 13.43
C PRO A 101 -0.82 -17.07 14.02
N ARG A 102 -1.25 -15.86 13.76
CA ARG A 102 -0.63 -14.66 14.30
C ARG A 102 -1.58 -13.48 14.35
N ARG A 103 -1.24 -12.52 15.18
CA ARG A 103 -1.92 -11.24 15.19
C ARG A 103 -1.40 -10.34 14.07
N ASP A 104 -2.32 -9.74 13.35
CA ASP A 104 -2.04 -8.77 12.31
C ASP A 104 -2.98 -7.54 12.45
N HIS A 105 -2.86 -6.54 11.60
CA HIS A 105 -3.83 -5.46 11.50
C HIS A 105 -3.82 -4.85 10.10
N PHE A 106 -4.91 -4.15 9.77
CA PHE A 106 -5.01 -3.34 8.57
C PHE A 106 -4.75 -1.87 8.90
N ILE A 107 -3.84 -1.27 8.17
CA ILE A 107 -3.65 0.18 8.14
C ILE A 107 -4.43 0.76 6.95
N ILE A 108 -4.75 2.05 7.00
CA ILE A 108 -5.32 2.71 5.82
C ILE A 108 -4.27 2.80 4.71
N THR A 109 -4.68 2.60 3.47
CA THR A 109 -3.76 2.51 2.31
C THR A 109 -2.82 3.70 2.19
N VAL A 110 -3.29 4.93 2.44
CA VAL A 110 -2.46 6.14 2.39
C VAL A 110 -1.36 6.20 3.44
N ALA A 111 -1.48 5.44 4.53
CA ALA A 111 -0.45 5.33 5.56
C ALA A 111 0.48 4.13 5.35
N SER A 112 0.32 3.39 4.26
CA SER A 112 1.15 2.23 3.98
C SER A 112 2.57 2.60 3.58
N PRO A 113 3.57 1.73 3.85
CA PRO A 113 4.92 1.90 3.33
C PRO A 113 4.94 1.96 1.79
N MET A 114 4.03 1.26 1.12
CA MET A 114 3.90 1.27 -0.34
C MET A 114 3.57 2.67 -0.87
N MET A 115 2.63 3.37 -0.22
CA MET A 115 2.32 4.76 -0.55
C MET A 115 3.53 5.69 -0.33
N ALA A 116 4.24 5.52 0.78
CA ALA A 116 5.45 6.32 1.06
C ALA A 116 6.53 6.11 -0.02
N MET A 117 6.76 4.86 -0.44
CA MET A 117 7.70 4.55 -1.51
C MET A 117 7.29 5.17 -2.84
N LEU A 118 6.00 5.11 -3.19
CA LEU A 118 5.46 5.76 -4.39
C LEU A 118 5.73 7.27 -4.38
N CYS A 119 5.39 7.95 -3.28
CA CYS A 119 5.53 9.41 -3.16
C CYS A 119 6.99 9.88 -3.19
N LEU A 120 7.92 9.06 -2.73
CA LEU A 120 9.34 9.41 -2.65
C LEU A 120 10.14 8.99 -3.89
N SER A 121 9.55 8.22 -4.79
CA SER A 121 10.25 7.68 -5.96
C SER A 121 10.27 8.67 -7.11
N LYS A 122 11.41 8.77 -7.78
CA LYS A 122 11.61 9.61 -8.97
C LYS A 122 11.10 8.94 -10.25
N ASP A 123 11.23 7.63 -10.31
CA ASP A 123 10.86 6.78 -11.43
C ASP A 123 10.66 5.33 -10.96
N ILE A 124 10.30 4.45 -11.88
CA ILE A 124 10.06 3.02 -11.58
C ILE A 124 11.34 2.31 -11.11
N GLN A 125 12.51 2.73 -11.53
CA GLN A 125 13.77 2.10 -11.13
C GLN A 125 14.13 2.50 -9.69
N ASP A 126 13.94 3.78 -9.32
CA ASP A 126 14.10 4.24 -7.95
C ASP A 126 13.07 3.59 -7.03
N PHE A 127 11.82 3.45 -7.50
CA PHE A 127 10.77 2.71 -6.78
C PHE A 127 11.20 1.27 -6.48
N LYS A 128 11.67 0.52 -7.48
CA LYS A 128 12.17 -0.86 -7.29
C LYS A 128 13.29 -0.93 -6.27
N LYS A 129 14.25 -0.01 -6.31
CA LYS A 129 15.35 0.04 -5.34
C LYS A 129 14.86 0.29 -3.90
N ARG A 130 13.81 1.10 -3.73
CA ARG A 130 13.19 1.34 -2.42
C ARG A 130 12.45 0.10 -1.93
N VAL A 131 11.68 -0.52 -2.81
CA VAL A 131 10.97 -1.79 -2.52
C VAL A 131 11.98 -2.86 -2.11
N ASP A 132 13.04 -3.07 -2.87
CA ASP A 132 14.06 -4.08 -2.59
C ASP A 132 14.62 -4.03 -1.17
N ARG A 133 14.95 -2.84 -0.69
CA ARG A 133 15.59 -2.63 0.62
C ARG A 133 14.63 -2.52 1.80
N THR A 134 13.32 -2.56 1.54
CA THR A 134 12.32 -2.42 2.60
C THR A 134 12.26 -3.67 3.45
N ILE A 135 12.49 -3.51 4.75
CA ILE A 135 12.40 -4.57 5.74
C ILE A 135 10.94 -4.89 6.01
N VAL A 136 10.58 -6.16 5.96
CA VAL A 136 9.22 -6.65 6.17
C VAL A 136 9.08 -7.55 7.42
N ALA A 137 10.18 -8.14 7.85
CA ALA A 137 10.21 -9.04 9.00
C ALA A 137 11.64 -9.16 9.54
N TYR A 138 11.77 -9.90 10.63
CA TYR A 138 13.06 -10.34 11.15
C TYR A 138 13.06 -11.86 11.34
N THR A 139 14.22 -12.47 11.20
CA THR A 139 14.43 -13.89 11.48
C THR A 139 14.43 -14.15 12.99
N TYR A 140 14.43 -15.44 13.39
CA TYR A 140 14.63 -15.82 14.79
C TYR A 140 16.01 -15.39 15.35
N ASP A 141 16.99 -15.14 14.47
CA ASP A 141 18.34 -14.64 14.81
C ASP A 141 18.46 -13.11 14.68
N ASP A 142 17.34 -12.39 14.70
CA ASP A 142 17.28 -10.92 14.59
C ASP A 142 17.84 -10.32 13.29
N LYS A 143 17.98 -11.10 12.23
CA LYS A 143 18.42 -10.59 10.93
C LYS A 143 17.22 -10.00 10.17
N PRO A 144 17.37 -8.84 9.50
CA PRO A 144 16.29 -8.27 8.71
C PRO A 144 16.00 -9.10 7.46
N VAL A 145 14.72 -9.25 7.14
CA VAL A 145 14.23 -9.83 5.89
C VAL A 145 13.59 -8.71 5.07
N THR A 146 14.01 -8.60 3.82
CA THR A 146 13.56 -7.55 2.90
C THR A 146 12.59 -8.09 1.84
N ILE A 147 11.92 -7.19 1.12
CA ILE A 147 11.09 -7.57 -0.04
C ILE A 147 11.94 -8.24 -1.12
N LYS A 148 13.22 -7.85 -1.25
CA LYS A 148 14.16 -8.51 -2.17
C LYS A 148 14.38 -9.97 -1.83
N ASP A 149 14.50 -10.30 -0.54
CA ASP A 149 14.70 -11.68 -0.09
C ASP A 149 13.48 -12.56 -0.41
N LEU A 150 12.28 -11.97 -0.44
CA LEU A 150 11.04 -12.62 -0.87
C LEU A 150 10.90 -12.71 -2.40
N GLN A 151 11.78 -12.10 -3.18
CA GLN A 151 11.83 -12.11 -4.65
C GLN A 151 10.54 -11.61 -5.32
N VAL A 152 9.82 -10.66 -4.70
CA VAL A 152 8.51 -10.18 -5.16
C VAL A 152 8.53 -8.77 -5.77
N THR A 153 9.68 -8.10 -5.78
CA THR A 153 9.83 -6.72 -6.28
C THR A 153 9.31 -6.53 -7.71
N GLY A 154 9.54 -7.50 -8.59
CA GLY A 154 9.04 -7.43 -9.97
C GLY A 154 7.52 -7.36 -10.05
N SER A 155 6.83 -8.22 -9.31
CA SER A 155 5.37 -8.27 -9.24
C SER A 155 4.78 -6.99 -8.63
N VAL A 156 5.40 -6.48 -7.57
CA VAL A 156 5.05 -5.18 -6.97
C VAL A 156 5.17 -4.06 -8.01
N ALA A 157 6.28 -4.01 -8.74
CA ALA A 157 6.52 -2.99 -9.76
C ALA A 157 5.52 -3.05 -10.92
N VAL A 158 5.08 -4.24 -11.32
CA VAL A 158 4.04 -4.42 -12.36
C VAL A 158 2.71 -3.84 -11.90
N LEU A 159 2.28 -4.11 -10.66
CA LEU A 159 1.06 -3.54 -10.10
C LEU A 159 1.10 -2.01 -10.02
N MET A 160 2.27 -1.44 -9.78
CA MET A 160 2.47 0.00 -9.59
C MET A 160 2.82 0.77 -10.87
N LYS A 161 2.95 0.10 -12.00
CA LYS A 161 3.55 0.67 -13.23
C LYS A 161 2.81 1.91 -13.75
N ASP A 162 1.49 1.94 -13.63
CA ASP A 162 0.68 3.06 -14.08
C ASP A 162 0.43 4.07 -12.94
N ALA A 163 0.30 3.61 -11.71
CA ALA A 163 0.15 4.45 -10.53
C ALA A 163 1.37 5.35 -10.24
N ILE A 164 2.56 4.99 -10.72
CA ILE A 164 3.76 5.83 -10.53
C ILE A 164 3.73 7.10 -11.38
N LYS A 165 2.94 7.12 -12.45
CA LYS A 165 2.78 8.29 -13.31
C LYS A 165 1.89 9.33 -12.61
N PRO A 166 2.15 10.64 -12.78
CA PRO A 166 1.27 11.68 -12.26
C PRO A 166 -0.07 11.70 -13.02
N ASN A 167 -1.13 12.05 -12.32
CA ASN A 167 -2.44 12.33 -12.92
C ASN A 167 -2.48 13.81 -13.29
N LEU A 168 -2.49 14.10 -14.58
CA LEU A 168 -2.41 15.47 -15.10
C LEU A 168 -3.81 16.01 -15.36
N VAL A 169 -4.08 17.19 -14.82
CA VAL A 169 -5.34 17.91 -15.01
C VAL A 169 -5.07 19.35 -15.45
N GLN A 170 -5.94 19.90 -16.28
CA GLN A 170 -5.91 21.29 -16.71
C GLN A 170 -7.15 22.03 -16.22
N THR A 171 -7.04 23.35 -16.10
CA THR A 171 -8.22 24.19 -15.90
C THR A 171 -9.03 24.33 -17.20
N LEU A 172 -10.28 24.77 -17.07
CA LEU A 172 -11.15 25.00 -18.24
C LEU A 172 -10.59 26.07 -19.17
N GLU A 173 -9.76 26.97 -18.65
CA GLU A 173 -9.11 28.05 -19.41
C GLU A 173 -7.81 27.58 -20.13
N GLY A 174 -7.39 26.37 -19.92
CA GLY A 174 -6.26 25.71 -20.60
C GLY A 174 -4.87 25.92 -20.01
#